data_664217aee8133a3d09cde0be4841df2c
#
_entry.id   664217aee8133a3d09cde0be4841df2c
#
_cell.length_a   1.000
_cell.length_b   1.000
_cell.length_c   1.000
_cell.angle_alpha   90.00
_cell.angle_beta   90.00
_cell.angle_gamma   90.00
#
_symmetry.space_group_name_H-M   'P 1'
#
loop_
_entity.id
_entity.type
_entity.pdbx_description
1 polymer ?
#
loop_
_entity_poly.entity_id
_entity_poly.type
_entity_poly.pdbx_seq_one_letter_code
_entity_poly.pdbx_strand_id
1 'polypeptide(L)'
;MTVSFSLSPQQQQLKAVARQFAVAHLRDLAEAVRTEPDPARRAELARPAFAKAVEAGFLKGLIPVPFGGAASSGVDAAILIEEWASHSPDFVISMAGPLIALVPVYQAGTPEQIQRFVAPFLADSGTPVAAMAYSEPAGSANFAAPPPAEGTRTTAEPDGDHYVVNGSKAWASHLPGWDGDGPDVMTIVCRAPGGVSLLVAEREHLAGHIDVQKLYDLPGLRGCLTAHVRLNDVRVPRANLLGAEGQGVELTRNAFIGSGASIGTFAVAAMRQAFDIAFRFATTERRGGAVPIIEHQAVSDVLARAKARIEAVRLLSWRALDAALSGDPHGLEWALHAKTLGSDTAVEVINDLVQVVGVSAYDTDFPLVRHLYEALAYPVIEGSNIGVRRRQMQALFTTDGYHPLAASGMA
;
A
#
# COMPACT_ATOMS: atom_id res chain seq x y z
N MET A 1 3.19 16.86 27.08
CA MET A 1 3.22 15.40 26.82
C MET A 1 4.68 14.97 26.68
N THR A 2 5.07 13.89 27.33
CA THR A 2 6.43 13.31 27.15
C THR A 2 6.41 12.50 25.87
N VAL A 3 7.25 12.84 24.90
CA VAL A 3 7.41 12.03 23.68
C VAL A 3 8.15 10.75 24.05
N SER A 4 7.54 9.59 23.83
CA SER A 4 8.20 8.29 23.98
C SER A 4 8.42 7.65 22.62
N PHE A 5 9.65 7.28 22.32
CA PHE A 5 10.02 6.51 21.12
C PHE A 5 10.08 5.00 21.39
N SER A 6 9.79 4.57 22.62
CA SER A 6 9.73 3.17 23.01
C SER A 6 8.32 2.61 22.78
N LEU A 7 8.25 1.38 22.27
CA LEU A 7 6.97 0.67 22.16
C LEU A 7 6.37 0.41 23.53
N SER A 8 5.07 0.62 23.67
CA SER A 8 4.30 0.23 24.85
C SER A 8 4.29 -1.30 25.04
N PRO A 9 3.97 -1.83 26.23
CA PRO A 9 3.83 -3.27 26.44
C PRO A 9 2.83 -3.91 25.45
N GLN A 10 1.72 -3.24 25.14
CA GLN A 10 0.73 -3.71 24.17
C GLN A 10 1.30 -3.76 22.76
N GLN A 11 2.08 -2.75 22.34
CA GLN A 11 2.76 -2.72 21.05
C GLN A 11 3.86 -3.79 20.95
N GLN A 12 4.58 -4.07 22.03
CA GLN A 12 5.53 -5.18 22.07
C GLN A 12 4.82 -6.53 21.90
N GLN A 13 3.66 -6.70 22.53
CA GLN A 13 2.83 -7.89 22.36
C GLN A 13 2.30 -8.01 20.94
N LEU A 14 1.76 -6.93 20.35
CA LEU A 14 1.32 -6.90 18.94
C LEU A 14 2.45 -7.30 18.00
N LYS A 15 3.64 -6.74 18.21
CA LYS A 15 4.84 -7.08 17.42
C LYS A 15 5.19 -8.57 17.52
N ALA A 16 5.13 -9.14 18.73
CA ALA A 16 5.42 -10.56 18.94
C ALA A 16 4.42 -11.46 18.21
N VAL A 17 3.11 -11.15 18.32
CA VAL A 17 2.03 -11.90 17.65
C VAL A 17 2.13 -11.75 16.12
N ALA A 18 2.34 -10.53 15.62
CA ALA A 18 2.53 -10.27 14.19
C ALA A 18 3.73 -11.05 13.62
N ARG A 19 4.86 -11.06 14.34
CA ARG A 19 6.05 -11.84 13.96
C ARG A 19 5.77 -13.34 13.97
N GLN A 20 5.09 -13.85 14.98
CA GLN A 20 4.73 -15.27 15.05
C GLN A 20 3.87 -15.68 13.85
N PHE A 21 2.86 -14.89 13.50
CA PHE A 21 2.04 -15.11 12.31
C PHE A 21 2.89 -15.10 11.03
N ALA A 22 3.76 -14.10 10.86
CA ALA A 22 4.61 -13.98 9.69
C ALA A 22 5.53 -15.19 9.50
N VAL A 23 6.17 -15.65 10.59
CA VAL A 23 7.03 -16.83 10.56
C VAL A 23 6.25 -18.10 10.23
N ALA A 24 5.04 -18.25 10.79
CA ALA A 24 4.23 -19.46 10.63
C ALA A 24 3.55 -19.57 9.26
N HIS A 25 3.21 -18.43 8.62
CA HIS A 25 2.33 -18.42 7.44
C HIS A 25 2.90 -17.66 6.24
N LEU A 26 3.77 -16.67 6.42
CA LEU A 26 4.21 -15.82 5.32
C LEU A 26 5.60 -16.18 4.78
N ARG A 27 6.44 -16.87 5.55
CA ARG A 27 7.78 -17.28 5.09
C ARG A 27 7.69 -18.28 3.93
N ASP A 28 6.93 -19.36 4.11
CA ASP A 28 6.79 -20.39 3.10
C ASP A 28 5.95 -19.90 1.92
N LEU A 29 4.97 -19.01 2.17
CA LEU A 29 4.22 -18.33 1.13
C LEU A 29 5.14 -17.51 0.22
N ALA A 30 6.06 -16.72 0.78
CA ALA A 30 6.99 -15.90 -0.01
C ALA A 30 7.87 -16.77 -0.93
N GLU A 31 8.30 -17.94 -0.48
CA GLU A 31 9.06 -18.88 -1.30
C GLU A 31 8.19 -19.54 -2.38
N ALA A 32 6.96 -19.93 -2.06
CA ALA A 32 6.03 -20.49 -3.03
C ALA A 32 5.69 -19.47 -4.14
N VAL A 33 5.44 -18.20 -3.79
CA VAL A 33 5.20 -17.10 -4.73
C VAL A 33 6.43 -16.87 -5.62
N ARG A 34 7.63 -16.98 -5.08
CA ARG A 34 8.88 -16.80 -5.83
C ARG A 34 9.03 -17.82 -6.96
N THR A 35 8.66 -19.07 -6.70
CA THR A 35 8.87 -20.20 -7.62
C THR A 35 7.71 -20.40 -8.60
N GLU A 36 6.53 -19.89 -8.30
CA GLU A 36 5.35 -20.02 -9.18
C GLU A 36 5.48 -19.07 -10.40
N PRO A 37 5.43 -19.60 -11.64
CA PRO A 37 5.53 -18.77 -12.84
C PRO A 37 4.24 -18.02 -13.20
N ASP A 38 3.07 -18.54 -12.86
CA ASP A 38 1.78 -17.97 -13.24
C ASP A 38 1.32 -16.87 -12.25
N PRO A 39 1.14 -15.61 -12.68
CA PRO A 39 0.70 -14.53 -11.80
C PRO A 39 -0.65 -14.78 -11.11
N ALA A 40 -1.60 -15.44 -11.77
CA ALA A 40 -2.89 -15.76 -11.15
C ALA A 40 -2.72 -16.76 -10.00
N ARG A 41 -1.92 -17.81 -10.21
CA ARG A 41 -1.64 -18.81 -9.19
C ARG A 41 -0.86 -18.24 -8.01
N ARG A 42 0.06 -17.31 -8.26
CA ARG A 42 0.78 -16.62 -7.15
C ARG A 42 -0.18 -15.94 -6.18
N ALA A 43 -1.17 -15.23 -6.70
CA ALA A 43 -2.18 -14.58 -5.85
C ALA A 43 -3.01 -15.60 -5.06
N GLU A 44 -3.44 -16.70 -5.70
CA GLU A 44 -4.19 -17.77 -5.03
C GLU A 44 -3.40 -18.44 -3.89
N LEU A 45 -2.08 -18.52 -3.98
CA LEU A 45 -1.23 -19.04 -2.90
C LEU A 45 -1.37 -18.25 -1.59
N ALA A 46 -1.69 -16.95 -1.67
CA ALA A 46 -1.88 -16.11 -0.49
C ALA A 46 -3.21 -16.36 0.23
N ARG A 47 -4.23 -16.88 -0.47
CA ARG A 47 -5.61 -16.99 0.02
C ARG A 47 -5.76 -17.78 1.34
N PRO A 48 -5.10 -18.95 1.55
CA PRO A 48 -5.17 -19.66 2.82
C PRO A 48 -4.59 -18.87 4.01
N ALA A 49 -3.47 -18.16 3.81
CA ALA A 49 -2.90 -17.29 4.84
C ALA A 49 -3.79 -16.08 5.10
N PHE A 50 -4.45 -15.55 4.07
CA PHE A 50 -5.41 -14.46 4.20
C PHE A 50 -6.60 -14.89 5.06
N ALA A 51 -7.21 -16.05 4.82
CA ALA A 51 -8.30 -16.60 5.64
C ALA A 51 -7.89 -16.70 7.12
N LYS A 52 -6.69 -17.22 7.39
CA LYS A 52 -6.18 -17.32 8.78
C LYS A 52 -5.96 -15.94 9.43
N ALA A 53 -5.54 -14.95 8.66
CA ALA A 53 -5.40 -13.58 9.18
C ALA A 53 -6.75 -12.95 9.50
N VAL A 54 -7.79 -13.23 8.69
CA VAL A 54 -9.16 -12.81 8.97
C VAL A 54 -9.69 -13.50 10.24
N GLU A 55 -9.57 -14.81 10.34
CA GLU A 55 -9.96 -15.60 11.53
C GLU A 55 -9.26 -15.14 12.81
N ALA A 56 -8.00 -14.70 12.70
CA ALA A 56 -7.25 -14.14 13.82
C ALA A 56 -7.59 -12.67 14.14
N GLY A 57 -8.53 -12.05 13.41
CA GLY A 57 -9.00 -10.68 13.63
C GLY A 57 -8.08 -9.59 13.07
N PHE A 58 -7.05 -9.94 12.31
CA PHE A 58 -6.10 -8.93 11.81
C PHE A 58 -6.73 -7.98 10.78
N LEU A 59 -7.62 -8.46 9.89
CA LEU A 59 -8.30 -7.58 8.95
C LEU A 59 -9.18 -6.57 9.68
N LYS A 60 -9.96 -7.03 10.65
CA LYS A 60 -10.77 -6.17 11.53
C LYS A 60 -9.91 -5.21 12.34
N GLY A 61 -8.69 -5.63 12.71
CA GLY A 61 -7.66 -4.80 13.35
C GLY A 61 -7.15 -3.64 12.49
N LEU A 62 -7.38 -3.66 11.18
CA LEU A 62 -7.03 -2.59 10.24
C LEU A 62 -8.19 -1.61 9.98
N ILE A 63 -9.41 -1.96 10.34
CA ILE A 63 -10.60 -1.09 10.20
C ILE A 63 -10.70 -0.18 11.43
N PRO A 64 -10.89 1.15 11.26
CA PRO A 64 -11.00 2.07 12.38
C PRO A 64 -12.19 1.77 13.31
N VAL A 65 -12.00 1.98 14.61
CA VAL A 65 -13.02 1.73 15.65
C VAL A 65 -14.38 2.37 15.35
N PRO A 66 -14.49 3.61 14.86
CA PRO A 66 -15.79 4.21 14.53
C PRO A 66 -16.60 3.45 13.48
N PHE A 67 -15.95 2.58 12.69
CA PHE A 67 -16.57 1.80 11.61
C PHE A 67 -16.69 0.31 11.96
N GLY A 68 -16.61 -0.03 13.25
CA GLY A 68 -16.80 -1.39 13.76
C GLY A 68 -15.55 -2.25 13.82
N GLY A 69 -14.39 -1.71 13.46
CA GLY A 69 -13.10 -2.38 13.55
C GLY A 69 -12.40 -2.21 14.89
N ALA A 70 -11.08 -2.44 14.91
CA ALA A 70 -10.25 -2.33 16.11
C ALA A 70 -8.97 -1.47 15.92
N ALA A 71 -8.77 -0.84 14.77
CA ALA A 71 -7.63 0.04 14.54
C ALA A 71 -7.73 1.29 15.42
N SER A 72 -6.75 1.51 16.29
CA SER A 72 -6.72 2.62 17.24
C SER A 72 -5.46 3.47 17.16
N SER A 73 -4.40 3.02 16.48
CA SER A 73 -3.12 3.70 16.41
C SER A 73 -2.41 3.47 15.08
N GLY A 74 -1.85 4.55 14.51
CA GLY A 74 -1.02 4.45 13.31
C GLY A 74 0.30 3.71 13.55
N VAL A 75 0.84 3.78 14.76
CA VAL A 75 2.03 3.03 15.14
C VAL A 75 1.74 1.53 15.19
N ASP A 76 0.56 1.11 15.65
CA ASP A 76 0.15 -0.30 15.66
C ASP A 76 0.05 -0.86 14.23
N ALA A 77 -0.54 -0.08 13.31
CA ALA A 77 -0.56 -0.42 11.89
C ALA A 77 0.86 -0.53 11.31
N ALA A 78 1.76 0.40 11.65
CA ALA A 78 3.15 0.36 11.22
C ALA A 78 3.88 -0.90 11.72
N ILE A 79 3.68 -1.29 12.97
CA ILE A 79 4.29 -2.51 13.54
C ILE A 79 3.82 -3.75 12.77
N LEU A 80 2.52 -3.88 12.52
CA LEU A 80 1.96 -5.00 11.78
C LEU A 80 2.51 -5.06 10.35
N ILE A 81 2.48 -3.93 9.63
CA ILE A 81 3.00 -3.83 8.26
C ILE A 81 4.49 -4.20 8.23
N GLU A 82 5.32 -3.65 9.13
CA GLU A 82 6.77 -3.92 9.13
C GLU A 82 7.07 -5.41 9.40
N GLU A 83 6.41 -6.05 10.37
CA GLU A 83 6.66 -7.46 10.69
C GLU A 83 6.21 -8.38 9.56
N TRP A 84 5.08 -8.11 8.91
CA TRP A 84 4.57 -8.94 7.83
C TRP A 84 5.26 -8.68 6.49
N ALA A 85 5.44 -7.42 6.10
CA ALA A 85 6.09 -7.06 4.84
C ALA A 85 7.58 -7.46 4.80
N SER A 86 8.20 -7.68 5.95
CA SER A 86 9.56 -8.25 6.00
C SER A 86 9.63 -9.69 5.48
N HIS A 87 8.51 -10.40 5.41
CA HIS A 87 8.42 -11.75 4.85
C HIS A 87 7.69 -11.78 3.51
N SER A 88 6.55 -11.09 3.40
CA SER A 88 5.70 -11.05 2.19
C SER A 88 5.03 -9.69 2.05
N PRO A 89 5.66 -8.71 1.40
CA PRO A 89 5.06 -7.40 1.15
C PRO A 89 3.79 -7.50 0.30
N ASP A 90 3.73 -8.42 -0.64
CA ASP A 90 2.56 -8.74 -1.48
C ASP A 90 1.35 -9.15 -0.65
N PHE A 91 1.54 -9.99 0.37
CA PHE A 91 0.48 -10.38 1.29
C PHE A 91 -0.09 -9.17 2.03
N VAL A 92 0.79 -8.28 2.51
CA VAL A 92 0.36 -7.05 3.22
C VAL A 92 -0.42 -6.13 2.29
N ILE A 93 0.01 -5.97 1.03
CA ILE A 93 -0.71 -5.16 0.03
C ILE A 93 -2.10 -5.77 -0.23
N SER A 94 -2.21 -7.08 -0.33
CA SER A 94 -3.50 -7.77 -0.49
C SER A 94 -4.41 -7.58 0.73
N MET A 95 -3.86 -7.60 1.94
CA MET A 95 -4.60 -7.41 3.19
C MET A 95 -4.97 -5.94 3.43
N ALA A 96 -4.06 -5.00 3.11
CA ALA A 96 -4.28 -3.56 3.30
C ALA A 96 -5.07 -2.90 2.15
N GLY A 97 -5.24 -3.58 1.01
CA GLY A 97 -6.01 -3.07 -0.13
C GLY A 97 -7.41 -2.57 0.23
N PRO A 98 -8.18 -3.23 1.12
CA PRO A 98 -9.46 -2.75 1.61
C PRO A 98 -9.42 -1.35 2.22
N LEU A 99 -8.32 -0.99 2.89
CA LEU A 99 -8.21 0.29 3.58
C LEU A 99 -8.30 1.47 2.61
N ILE A 100 -7.61 1.38 1.46
CA ILE A 100 -7.62 2.47 0.48
C ILE A 100 -8.97 2.60 -0.24
N ALA A 101 -9.64 1.47 -0.55
CA ALA A 101 -10.94 1.48 -1.21
C ALA A 101 -12.07 1.94 -0.28
N LEU A 102 -11.95 1.67 1.03
CA LEU A 102 -12.94 2.03 2.04
C LEU A 102 -12.77 3.46 2.58
N VAL A 103 -11.60 4.09 2.42
CA VAL A 103 -11.39 5.46 2.93
C VAL A 103 -12.42 6.44 2.39
N PRO A 104 -12.77 6.51 1.09
CA PRO A 104 -13.82 7.37 0.60
C PRO A 104 -15.22 7.04 1.17
N VAL A 105 -15.47 5.75 1.48
CA VAL A 105 -16.70 5.32 2.16
C VAL A 105 -16.78 5.90 3.57
N TYR A 106 -15.68 5.87 4.32
CA TYR A 106 -15.61 6.48 5.66
C TYR A 106 -15.79 7.99 5.64
N GLN A 107 -15.32 8.65 4.59
CA GLN A 107 -15.32 10.12 4.49
C GLN A 107 -16.65 10.70 4.02
N ALA A 108 -17.33 10.05 3.11
CA ALA A 108 -18.49 10.61 2.41
C ALA A 108 -19.68 9.64 2.30
N GLY A 109 -19.59 8.45 2.84
CA GLY A 109 -20.68 7.48 2.86
C GLY A 109 -21.77 7.87 3.86
N THR A 110 -23.03 7.58 3.54
CA THR A 110 -24.12 7.60 4.51
C THR A 110 -23.92 6.48 5.55
N PRO A 111 -24.58 6.53 6.72
CA PRO A 111 -24.52 5.44 7.70
C PRO A 111 -24.87 4.08 7.09
N GLU A 112 -25.85 4.02 6.19
CA GLU A 112 -26.27 2.80 5.50
C GLU A 112 -25.20 2.29 4.52
N GLN A 113 -24.56 3.21 3.76
CA GLN A 113 -23.45 2.88 2.87
C GLN A 113 -22.25 2.35 3.65
N ILE A 114 -21.87 3.01 4.76
CA ILE A 114 -20.78 2.58 5.63
C ILE A 114 -21.07 1.18 6.17
N GLN A 115 -22.25 0.96 6.75
CA GLN A 115 -22.65 -0.34 7.28
C GLN A 115 -22.58 -1.43 6.21
N ARG A 116 -23.09 -1.17 5.00
CA ARG A 116 -23.17 -2.14 3.90
C ARG A 116 -21.79 -2.46 3.33
N PHE A 117 -20.99 -1.45 2.99
CA PHE A 117 -19.75 -1.66 2.28
C PHE A 117 -18.58 -2.09 3.19
N VAL A 118 -18.67 -1.84 4.49
CA VAL A 118 -17.64 -2.28 5.45
C VAL A 118 -17.92 -3.67 5.99
N ALA A 119 -19.18 -4.12 6.00
CA ALA A 119 -19.59 -5.40 6.60
C ALA A 119 -18.76 -6.62 6.17
N PRO A 120 -18.38 -6.80 4.89
CA PRO A 120 -17.55 -7.95 4.49
C PRO A 120 -16.20 -8.01 5.23
N PHE A 121 -15.62 -6.85 5.56
CA PHE A 121 -14.30 -6.73 6.19
C PHE A 121 -14.33 -6.81 7.72
N LEU A 122 -15.52 -6.89 8.30
CA LEU A 122 -15.74 -7.11 9.74
C LEU A 122 -16.05 -8.56 10.07
N ALA A 123 -16.19 -9.41 9.06
CA ALA A 123 -16.44 -10.84 9.22
C ALA A 123 -15.28 -11.55 9.91
N ASP A 124 -15.60 -12.58 10.70
CA ASP A 124 -14.62 -13.39 11.43
C ASP A 124 -14.09 -14.57 10.58
N SER A 125 -14.46 -14.66 9.31
CA SER A 125 -14.01 -15.71 8.38
C SER A 125 -14.15 -15.24 6.92
N GLY A 126 -13.54 -16.00 6.00
CA GLY A 126 -13.55 -15.68 4.57
C GLY A 126 -12.28 -15.00 4.09
N THR A 127 -12.32 -14.51 2.87
CA THR A 127 -11.20 -13.81 2.22
C THR A 127 -11.72 -12.57 1.48
N PRO A 128 -12.40 -11.63 2.18
CA PRO A 128 -12.97 -10.46 1.52
C PRO A 128 -11.86 -9.55 0.99
N VAL A 129 -12.03 -9.08 -0.25
CA VAL A 129 -11.11 -8.17 -0.90
C VAL A 129 -11.83 -6.94 -1.44
N ALA A 130 -11.13 -5.81 -1.43
CA ALA A 130 -11.61 -4.61 -2.07
C ALA A 130 -10.61 -4.14 -3.14
N ALA A 131 -11.03 -3.19 -3.97
CA ALA A 131 -10.15 -2.54 -4.92
C ALA A 131 -10.48 -1.06 -5.08
N MET A 132 -9.46 -0.22 -5.09
CA MET A 132 -9.56 1.18 -5.51
C MET A 132 -9.29 1.27 -7.01
N ALA A 133 -10.35 1.27 -7.81
CA ALA A 133 -10.29 1.35 -9.27
C ALA A 133 -10.03 2.81 -9.69
N TYR A 134 -8.81 3.29 -9.45
CA TYR A 134 -8.37 4.66 -9.71
C TYR A 134 -7.58 4.76 -11.00
N SER A 135 -6.45 4.04 -11.09
CA SER A 135 -5.52 4.17 -12.20
C SER A 135 -6.08 3.63 -13.52
N GLU A 136 -5.70 4.26 -14.62
CA GLU A 136 -6.04 3.87 -15.97
C GLU A 136 -4.79 3.54 -16.79
N PRO A 137 -4.89 2.76 -17.89
CA PRO A 137 -3.72 2.34 -18.67
C PRO A 137 -2.85 3.48 -19.18
N ALA A 138 -3.45 4.64 -19.50
CA ALA A 138 -2.73 5.84 -19.96
C ALA A 138 -2.09 6.66 -18.83
N GLY A 139 -2.24 6.23 -17.57
CA GLY A 139 -1.76 6.94 -16.39
C GLY A 139 -2.82 7.84 -15.76
N SER A 140 -2.63 8.16 -14.48
CA SER A 140 -3.64 8.88 -13.67
C SER A 140 -3.10 10.08 -12.91
N ALA A 141 -1.85 10.51 -13.19
CA ALA A 141 -1.28 11.69 -12.52
C ALA A 141 -2.12 12.96 -12.74
N ASN A 142 -2.84 13.03 -13.86
CA ASN A 142 -3.70 14.15 -14.25
C ASN A 142 -5.19 13.78 -14.27
N PHE A 143 -5.62 12.79 -13.49
CA PHE A 143 -7.00 12.28 -13.49
C PHE A 143 -8.08 13.35 -13.30
N ALA A 144 -7.76 14.42 -12.56
CA ALA A 144 -8.64 15.52 -12.27
C ALA A 144 -8.69 16.59 -13.38
N ALA A 145 -7.84 16.48 -14.43
CA ALA A 145 -7.77 17.49 -15.46
C ALA A 145 -9.09 17.62 -16.21
N PRO A 146 -9.61 18.86 -16.39
CA PRO A 146 -10.84 19.08 -17.16
C PRO A 146 -10.55 19.03 -18.67
N PRO A 147 -11.57 18.86 -19.52
CA PRO A 147 -11.43 19.03 -20.95
C PRO A 147 -10.74 20.37 -21.32
N PRO A 148 -9.90 20.43 -22.36
CA PRO A 148 -9.65 19.40 -23.40
C PRO A 148 -8.66 18.29 -22.99
N ALA A 149 -8.11 18.31 -21.77
CA ALA A 149 -7.30 17.20 -21.29
C ALA A 149 -8.19 15.96 -21.04
N GLU A 150 -7.61 14.78 -21.23
CA GLU A 150 -8.39 13.54 -21.09
C GLU A 150 -8.82 13.27 -19.65
N GLY A 151 -7.94 13.51 -18.67
CA GLY A 151 -8.22 13.20 -17.27
C GLY A 151 -8.59 11.73 -17.05
N THR A 152 -9.57 11.48 -16.19
CA THR A 152 -10.21 10.16 -16.05
C THR A 152 -11.11 9.89 -17.27
N ARG A 153 -10.89 8.75 -17.93
CA ARG A 153 -11.64 8.31 -19.13
C ARG A 153 -12.80 7.36 -18.80
N THR A 154 -12.75 6.67 -17.68
CA THR A 154 -13.88 5.85 -17.22
C THR A 154 -15.08 6.76 -16.99
N THR A 155 -16.20 6.46 -17.66
CA THR A 155 -17.44 7.22 -17.59
C THR A 155 -18.47 6.55 -16.69
N ALA A 156 -19.41 7.33 -16.16
CA ALA A 156 -20.59 6.87 -15.46
C ALA A 156 -21.81 7.66 -15.98
N GLU A 157 -22.54 7.04 -16.89
CA GLU A 157 -23.70 7.65 -17.53
C GLU A 157 -24.98 7.33 -16.73
N PRO A 158 -25.81 8.33 -16.42
CA PRO A 158 -27.08 8.08 -15.74
C PRO A 158 -28.06 7.26 -16.58
N ASP A 159 -28.65 6.21 -15.99
CA ASP A 159 -29.72 5.41 -16.59
C ASP A 159 -30.74 5.02 -15.53
N GLY A 160 -31.84 5.77 -15.46
CA GLY A 160 -32.87 5.61 -14.44
C GLY A 160 -32.34 5.81 -13.03
N ASP A 161 -32.44 4.78 -12.20
CA ASP A 161 -31.95 4.73 -10.82
C ASP A 161 -30.50 4.19 -10.69
N HIS A 162 -29.81 4.03 -11.83
CA HIS A 162 -28.43 3.53 -11.91
C HIS A 162 -27.51 4.52 -12.62
N TYR A 163 -26.22 4.26 -12.50
CA TYR A 163 -25.18 4.66 -13.44
C TYR A 163 -24.70 3.44 -14.22
N VAL A 164 -24.48 3.62 -15.52
CA VAL A 164 -23.80 2.63 -16.37
C VAL A 164 -22.33 3.05 -16.47
N VAL A 165 -21.45 2.23 -15.93
CA VAL A 165 -20.01 2.51 -15.86
C VAL A 165 -19.28 1.75 -16.95
N ASN A 166 -18.52 2.50 -17.77
CA ASN A 166 -17.71 1.98 -18.86
C ASN A 166 -16.28 2.55 -18.79
N GLY A 167 -15.26 1.72 -19.01
CA GLY A 167 -13.89 2.18 -19.05
C GLY A 167 -12.86 1.10 -18.75
N SER A 168 -11.61 1.52 -18.58
CA SER A 168 -10.51 0.60 -18.26
C SER A 168 -9.79 1.05 -17.00
N LYS A 169 -9.48 0.10 -16.13
CA LYS A 169 -8.71 0.32 -14.91
C LYS A 169 -7.48 -0.57 -14.88
N ALA A 170 -6.36 -0.06 -14.37
CA ALA A 170 -5.09 -0.76 -14.38
C ALA A 170 -4.27 -0.46 -13.13
N TRP A 171 -3.26 -1.30 -12.86
CA TRP A 171 -2.27 -1.11 -11.80
C TRP A 171 -2.78 -1.14 -10.36
N ALA A 172 -4.02 -1.51 -10.13
CA ALA A 172 -4.55 -1.73 -8.79
C ALA A 172 -4.63 -3.24 -8.48
N SER A 173 -4.38 -3.58 -7.23
CA SER A 173 -4.51 -4.95 -6.75
C SER A 173 -5.99 -5.33 -6.63
N HIS A 174 -6.28 -6.61 -6.84
CA HIS A 174 -7.62 -7.21 -6.71
C HIS A 174 -8.72 -6.61 -7.57
N LEU A 175 -8.40 -5.88 -8.68
CA LEU A 175 -9.43 -5.45 -9.62
C LEU A 175 -10.32 -6.61 -10.14
N PRO A 176 -9.77 -7.82 -10.45
CA PRO A 176 -10.58 -8.93 -10.89
C PRO A 176 -11.19 -9.75 -9.71
N GLY A 177 -10.94 -9.38 -8.44
CA GLY A 177 -11.24 -10.27 -7.33
C GLY A 177 -10.38 -11.54 -7.35
N TRP A 178 -10.76 -12.57 -6.60
CA TRP A 178 -10.04 -13.85 -6.60
C TRP A 178 -10.28 -14.72 -7.84
N ASP A 179 -11.41 -14.57 -8.48
CA ASP A 179 -11.95 -15.51 -9.50
C ASP A 179 -12.32 -14.84 -10.83
N GLY A 180 -12.10 -13.56 -10.99
CA GLY A 180 -12.41 -12.82 -12.22
C GLY A 180 -13.75 -12.06 -12.18
N ASP A 181 -14.60 -12.32 -11.20
CA ASP A 181 -15.92 -11.68 -11.05
C ASP A 181 -15.91 -10.38 -10.26
N GLY A 182 -14.73 -9.86 -9.92
CA GLY A 182 -14.54 -8.65 -9.16
C GLY A 182 -14.35 -8.87 -7.66
N PRO A 183 -13.88 -7.84 -6.94
CA PRO A 183 -13.76 -7.84 -5.49
C PRO A 183 -15.13 -7.73 -4.84
N ASP A 184 -15.20 -7.98 -3.51
CA ASP A 184 -16.43 -7.78 -2.73
C ASP A 184 -16.90 -6.32 -2.79
N VAL A 185 -15.95 -5.37 -2.78
CA VAL A 185 -16.20 -3.94 -2.90
C VAL A 185 -15.18 -3.29 -3.83
N MET A 186 -15.64 -2.56 -4.84
CA MET A 186 -14.80 -1.76 -5.74
C MET A 186 -15.22 -0.29 -5.69
N THR A 187 -14.34 0.58 -5.21
CA THR A 187 -14.53 2.03 -5.31
C THR A 187 -13.96 2.52 -6.63
N ILE A 188 -14.83 3.00 -7.52
CA ILE A 188 -14.51 3.36 -8.90
C ILE A 188 -14.41 4.87 -9.05
N VAL A 189 -13.24 5.37 -9.46
CA VAL A 189 -13.07 6.76 -9.88
C VAL A 189 -13.54 6.87 -11.33
N CYS A 190 -14.55 7.67 -11.58
CA CYS A 190 -15.16 7.82 -12.91
C CYS A 190 -15.59 9.26 -13.15
N ARG A 191 -15.94 9.57 -14.39
CA ARG A 191 -16.51 10.85 -14.81
C ARG A 191 -18.02 10.71 -14.97
N ALA A 192 -18.77 11.32 -14.07
CA ALA A 192 -20.21 11.52 -14.17
C ALA A 192 -20.52 12.91 -14.75
N PRO A 193 -21.78 13.26 -15.07
CA PRO A 193 -22.13 14.59 -15.60
C PRO A 193 -21.65 15.75 -14.74
N GLY A 194 -21.70 15.63 -13.41
CA GLY A 194 -21.21 16.66 -12.47
C GLY A 194 -19.69 16.71 -12.29
N GLY A 195 -18.93 15.83 -12.96
CA GLY A 195 -17.47 15.79 -12.89
C GLY A 195 -16.91 14.46 -12.37
N VAL A 196 -15.63 14.48 -11.91
CA VAL A 196 -15.01 13.28 -11.34
C VAL A 196 -15.74 12.88 -10.06
N SER A 197 -16.21 11.65 -10.01
CA SER A 197 -17.09 11.11 -8.96
C SER A 197 -16.59 9.74 -8.50
N LEU A 198 -17.04 9.29 -7.35
CA LEU A 198 -16.75 7.96 -6.81
C LEU A 198 -18.05 7.15 -6.68
N LEU A 199 -18.06 5.99 -7.32
CA LEU A 199 -19.12 5.00 -7.21
C LEU A 199 -18.59 3.75 -6.51
N VAL A 200 -19.40 3.13 -5.66
CA VAL A 200 -19.07 1.84 -5.05
C VAL A 200 -19.87 0.74 -5.74
N ALA A 201 -19.16 -0.14 -6.43
CA ALA A 201 -19.73 -1.37 -6.97
C ALA A 201 -19.42 -2.54 -6.04
N GLU A 202 -20.41 -3.36 -5.76
CA GLU A 202 -20.28 -4.62 -5.07
C GLU A 202 -20.13 -5.73 -6.10
N ARG A 203 -19.66 -6.89 -5.67
CA ARG A 203 -19.40 -8.04 -6.53
C ARG A 203 -20.58 -8.40 -7.43
N GLU A 204 -21.82 -8.31 -6.93
CA GLU A 204 -23.02 -8.59 -7.71
C GLU A 204 -23.21 -7.67 -8.92
N HIS A 205 -22.70 -6.42 -8.84
CA HIS A 205 -22.72 -5.47 -9.95
C HIS A 205 -21.60 -5.71 -10.95
N LEU A 206 -20.51 -6.36 -10.51
CA LEU A 206 -19.27 -6.56 -11.26
C LEU A 206 -19.25 -7.88 -12.02
N ALA A 207 -19.90 -8.93 -11.47
CA ALA A 207 -19.89 -10.26 -12.02
C ALA A 207 -20.42 -10.30 -13.48
N GLY A 208 -19.60 -10.83 -14.39
CA GLY A 208 -19.89 -10.86 -15.82
C GLY A 208 -19.69 -9.51 -16.55
N HIS A 209 -19.31 -8.44 -15.86
CA HIS A 209 -19.07 -7.11 -16.41
C HIS A 209 -17.60 -6.66 -16.36
N ILE A 210 -16.73 -7.50 -15.79
CA ILE A 210 -15.27 -7.31 -15.77
C ILE A 210 -14.62 -8.21 -16.81
N ASP A 211 -13.83 -7.60 -17.69
CA ASP A 211 -13.01 -8.32 -18.66
C ASP A 211 -11.53 -8.10 -18.31
N VAL A 212 -10.83 -9.17 -17.92
CA VAL A 212 -9.41 -9.12 -17.53
C VAL A 212 -8.55 -9.07 -18.78
N GLN A 213 -8.03 -7.89 -19.08
CA GLN A 213 -7.18 -7.65 -20.25
C GLN A 213 -5.76 -8.15 -20.04
N LYS A 214 -5.25 -8.05 -18.81
CA LYS A 214 -3.90 -8.47 -18.45
C LYS A 214 -3.76 -8.65 -16.95
N LEU A 215 -3.10 -9.72 -16.54
CA LEU A 215 -2.45 -9.84 -15.24
C LEU A 215 -0.99 -9.47 -15.41
N TYR A 216 -0.50 -8.53 -14.58
CA TYR A 216 0.88 -8.07 -14.69
C TYR A 216 1.83 -9.04 -13.98
N ASP A 217 2.88 -9.48 -14.69
CA ASP A 217 4.02 -10.19 -14.09
C ASP A 217 5.05 -9.17 -13.63
N LEU A 218 5.11 -8.93 -12.33
CA LEU A 218 5.94 -7.90 -11.72
C LEU A 218 7.29 -8.47 -11.29
N PRO A 219 8.40 -7.71 -11.43
CA PRO A 219 9.72 -8.16 -10.97
C PRO A 219 9.84 -8.20 -9.44
N GLY A 220 9.12 -7.35 -8.72
CA GLY A 220 8.89 -7.33 -7.28
C GLY A 220 7.41 -7.31 -6.97
N LEU A 221 7.01 -7.57 -5.73
CA LEU A 221 5.59 -7.67 -5.32
C LEU A 221 4.81 -8.69 -6.17
N ARG A 222 5.43 -9.83 -6.43
CA ARG A 222 4.99 -10.82 -7.41
C ARG A 222 3.68 -11.50 -7.06
N GLY A 223 3.35 -11.60 -5.76
CA GLY A 223 2.10 -12.18 -5.26
C GLY A 223 0.90 -11.23 -5.32
N CYS A 224 1.09 -9.95 -5.69
CA CYS A 224 -0.01 -9.04 -5.88
C CYS A 224 -0.79 -9.36 -7.14
N LEU A 225 -2.11 -9.54 -7.02
CA LEU A 225 -3.01 -9.69 -8.17
C LEU A 225 -3.24 -8.33 -8.84
N THR A 226 -2.20 -7.81 -9.47
CA THR A 226 -2.25 -6.51 -10.16
C THR A 226 -2.72 -6.71 -11.60
N ALA A 227 -3.79 -6.04 -11.98
CA ALA A 227 -4.45 -6.29 -13.25
C ALA A 227 -4.72 -5.01 -14.06
N HIS A 228 -4.96 -5.20 -15.36
CA HIS A 228 -5.70 -4.32 -16.24
C HIS A 228 -7.04 -4.99 -16.51
N VAL A 229 -8.11 -4.30 -16.18
CA VAL A 229 -9.48 -4.74 -16.43
C VAL A 229 -10.24 -3.71 -17.27
N ARG A 230 -11.19 -4.19 -18.03
CA ARG A 230 -12.20 -3.38 -18.71
C ARG A 230 -13.52 -3.58 -17.97
N LEU A 231 -14.20 -2.50 -17.68
CA LEU A 231 -15.55 -2.45 -17.15
C LEU A 231 -16.51 -2.25 -18.33
N ASN A 232 -17.45 -3.17 -18.50
CA ASN A 232 -18.39 -3.18 -19.61
C ASN A 232 -19.82 -3.10 -19.07
N ASP A 233 -20.45 -1.95 -19.23
CA ASP A 233 -21.84 -1.69 -18.82
C ASP A 233 -22.14 -2.10 -17.37
N VAL A 234 -21.21 -1.80 -16.44
CA VAL A 234 -21.41 -2.08 -15.01
C VAL A 234 -22.53 -1.19 -14.48
N ARG A 235 -23.64 -1.79 -14.08
CA ARG A 235 -24.81 -1.08 -13.56
C ARG A 235 -24.67 -0.90 -12.04
N VAL A 236 -24.38 0.33 -11.62
CA VAL A 236 -24.20 0.71 -10.21
C VAL A 236 -25.40 1.55 -9.76
N PRO A 237 -26.11 1.18 -8.70
CA PRO A 237 -27.22 2.00 -8.17
C PRO A 237 -26.76 3.44 -7.86
N ARG A 238 -27.59 4.44 -8.16
CA ARG A 238 -27.30 5.84 -7.80
C ARG A 238 -27.09 6.04 -6.30
N ALA A 239 -27.75 5.21 -5.49
CA ALA A 239 -27.54 5.17 -4.05
C ALA A 239 -26.13 4.76 -3.61
N ASN A 240 -25.29 4.25 -4.54
CA ASN A 240 -23.90 3.90 -4.27
C ASN A 240 -22.90 5.04 -4.65
N LEU A 241 -23.40 6.22 -5.04
CA LEU A 241 -22.55 7.41 -5.19
C LEU A 241 -22.07 7.87 -3.81
N LEU A 242 -20.76 8.09 -3.67
CA LEU A 242 -20.19 8.65 -2.44
C LEU A 242 -20.20 10.17 -2.48
N GLY A 243 -20.86 10.78 -1.50
CA GLY A 243 -21.07 12.23 -1.45
C GLY A 243 -21.95 12.72 -2.62
N ALA A 244 -21.45 13.67 -3.41
CA ALA A 244 -22.10 14.21 -4.58
C ALA A 244 -21.24 14.05 -5.85
N GLU A 245 -21.88 14.13 -7.03
CA GLU A 245 -21.15 14.21 -8.29
C GLU A 245 -20.15 15.37 -8.27
N GLY A 246 -18.94 15.13 -8.78
CA GLY A 246 -17.86 16.12 -8.83
C GLY A 246 -16.96 16.16 -7.60
N GLN A 247 -17.32 15.51 -6.48
CA GLN A 247 -16.47 15.46 -5.27
C GLN A 247 -15.36 14.41 -5.31
N GLY A 248 -15.31 13.58 -6.35
CA GLY A 248 -14.39 12.45 -6.44
C GLY A 248 -12.90 12.82 -6.40
N VAL A 249 -12.53 14.02 -6.82
CA VAL A 249 -11.11 14.46 -6.80
C VAL A 249 -10.57 14.55 -5.38
N GLU A 250 -11.31 15.20 -4.49
CA GLU A 250 -10.93 15.40 -3.10
C GLU A 250 -10.91 14.06 -2.35
N LEU A 251 -12.01 13.30 -2.46
CA LEU A 251 -12.12 11.98 -1.82
C LEU A 251 -11.02 11.03 -2.26
N THR A 252 -10.67 11.02 -3.56
CA THR A 252 -9.58 10.21 -4.07
C THR A 252 -8.22 10.64 -3.48
N ARG A 253 -7.93 11.94 -3.46
CA ARG A 253 -6.66 12.43 -2.89
C ARG A 253 -6.51 12.07 -1.42
N ASN A 254 -7.57 12.20 -0.65
CA ASN A 254 -7.59 11.90 0.79
C ASN A 254 -7.41 10.38 1.04
N ALA A 255 -7.95 9.52 0.17
CA ALA A 255 -7.76 8.07 0.28
C ALA A 255 -6.27 7.67 0.23
N PHE A 256 -5.47 8.40 -0.53
CA PHE A 256 -4.04 8.11 -0.68
C PHE A 256 -3.13 8.71 0.42
N ILE A 257 -3.64 9.38 1.44
CA ILE A 257 -2.81 9.91 2.54
C ILE A 257 -2.28 8.75 3.39
N GLY A 258 -3.17 7.94 3.94
CA GLY A 258 -2.78 6.82 4.80
C GLY A 258 -1.96 5.75 4.07
N SER A 259 -2.39 5.36 2.87
CA SER A 259 -1.67 4.38 2.06
C SER A 259 -0.30 4.89 1.62
N GLY A 260 -0.20 6.18 1.26
CA GLY A 260 1.09 6.82 0.98
C GLY A 260 2.03 6.77 2.19
N ALA A 261 1.53 7.10 3.39
CA ALA A 261 2.31 7.03 4.63
C ALA A 261 2.84 5.60 4.91
N SER A 262 2.05 4.56 4.61
CA SER A 262 2.44 3.16 4.82
C SER A 262 3.63 2.71 3.97
N ILE A 263 3.86 3.32 2.80
CA ILE A 263 4.99 2.96 1.92
C ILE A 263 6.34 3.15 2.62
N GLY A 264 6.48 4.16 3.49
CA GLY A 264 7.68 4.30 4.32
C GLY A 264 7.93 3.07 5.20
N THR A 265 6.87 2.45 5.72
CA THR A 265 6.98 1.23 6.54
C THR A 265 7.33 0.00 5.69
N PHE A 266 6.77 -0.14 4.48
CA PHE A 266 7.21 -1.17 3.52
C PHE A 266 8.69 -1.01 3.16
N ALA A 267 9.14 0.23 2.95
CA ALA A 267 10.54 0.55 2.70
C ALA A 267 11.44 0.11 3.86
N VAL A 268 11.03 0.37 5.11
CA VAL A 268 11.75 -0.10 6.31
C VAL A 268 11.80 -1.63 6.36
N ALA A 269 10.70 -2.32 6.06
CA ALA A 269 10.65 -3.78 6.07
C ALA A 269 11.65 -4.39 5.07
N ALA A 270 11.68 -3.88 3.83
CA ALA A 270 12.62 -4.33 2.81
C ALA A 270 14.08 -4.03 3.17
N MET A 271 14.36 -2.79 3.62
CA MET A 271 15.71 -2.41 4.04
C MET A 271 16.21 -3.24 5.25
N ARG A 272 15.32 -3.52 6.22
CA ARG A 272 15.66 -4.34 7.40
C ARG A 272 16.10 -5.75 7.00
N GLN A 273 15.36 -6.39 6.08
CA GLN A 273 15.71 -7.72 5.59
C GLN A 273 17.01 -7.71 4.78
N ALA A 274 17.13 -6.76 3.87
CA ALA A 274 18.36 -6.59 3.10
C ALA A 274 19.59 -6.35 4.00
N PHE A 275 19.42 -5.53 5.05
CA PHE A 275 20.46 -5.25 6.03
C PHE A 275 20.86 -6.52 6.82
N ASP A 276 19.88 -7.29 7.30
CA ASP A 276 20.15 -8.52 8.06
C ASP A 276 20.96 -9.54 7.21
N ILE A 277 20.57 -9.69 5.93
CA ILE A 277 21.28 -10.55 4.98
C ILE A 277 22.73 -10.07 4.77
N ALA A 278 22.91 -8.79 4.45
CA ALA A 278 24.24 -8.22 4.19
C ALA A 278 25.12 -8.21 5.44
N PHE A 279 24.53 -7.92 6.61
CA PHE A 279 25.24 -7.93 7.88
C PHE A 279 25.73 -9.33 8.25
N ARG A 280 24.88 -10.36 8.16
CA ARG A 280 25.31 -11.75 8.41
C ARG A 280 26.41 -12.17 7.44
N PHE A 281 26.25 -11.84 6.15
CA PHE A 281 27.27 -12.10 5.16
C PHE A 281 28.60 -11.43 5.54
N ALA A 282 28.57 -10.16 5.88
CA ALA A 282 29.79 -9.40 6.22
C ALA A 282 30.49 -9.90 7.48
N THR A 283 29.74 -10.45 8.45
CA THR A 283 30.30 -11.01 9.70
C THR A 283 30.89 -12.39 9.54
N THR A 284 30.52 -13.13 8.51
CA THR A 284 31.01 -14.51 8.27
C THR A 284 32.00 -14.63 7.14
N GLU A 285 31.79 -13.88 6.05
CA GLU A 285 32.59 -13.98 4.83
C GLU A 285 33.93 -13.25 4.93
N ARG A 286 34.99 -13.92 4.47
CA ARG A 286 36.37 -13.40 4.47
C ARG A 286 36.86 -13.05 3.06
N ARG A 287 36.20 -13.52 2.02
CA ARG A 287 36.57 -13.29 0.60
C ARG A 287 38.05 -13.57 0.29
N GLY A 288 38.61 -14.61 0.92
CA GLY A 288 40.03 -14.95 0.80
C GLY A 288 40.98 -14.11 1.68
N GLY A 289 40.45 -13.19 2.47
CA GLY A 289 41.19 -12.37 3.41
C GLY A 289 41.41 -13.07 4.78
N ALA A 290 42.16 -12.41 5.65
CA ALA A 290 42.49 -12.91 7.00
C ALA A 290 41.33 -12.75 7.98
N VAL A 291 40.47 -11.73 7.79
CA VAL A 291 39.36 -11.35 8.70
C VAL A 291 38.03 -11.29 7.97
N PRO A 292 36.88 -11.37 8.67
CA PRO A 292 35.60 -11.10 8.09
C PRO A 292 35.53 -9.70 7.44
N ILE A 293 34.80 -9.56 6.34
CA ILE A 293 34.79 -8.29 5.58
C ILE A 293 34.22 -7.12 6.37
N ILE A 294 33.43 -7.36 7.41
CA ILE A 294 32.92 -6.31 8.31
C ILE A 294 34.05 -5.54 9.01
N GLU A 295 35.21 -6.14 9.20
CA GLU A 295 36.36 -5.49 9.81
C GLU A 295 37.07 -4.49 8.87
N HIS A 296 36.73 -4.47 7.60
CA HIS A 296 37.15 -3.42 6.68
C HIS A 296 36.26 -2.17 6.85
N GLN A 297 36.90 -1.03 7.12
CA GLN A 297 36.19 0.23 7.40
C GLN A 297 35.21 0.60 6.29
N ALA A 298 35.53 0.41 5.02
CA ALA A 298 34.66 0.69 3.90
C ALA A 298 33.33 -0.07 3.97
N VAL A 299 33.35 -1.33 4.44
CA VAL A 299 32.16 -2.15 4.64
C VAL A 299 31.36 -1.68 5.85
N SER A 300 32.05 -1.46 6.98
CA SER A 300 31.42 -0.98 8.22
C SER A 300 30.76 0.39 8.04
N ASP A 301 31.36 1.29 7.28
CA ASP A 301 30.78 2.63 6.98
C ASP A 301 29.48 2.52 6.19
N VAL A 302 29.39 1.62 5.20
CA VAL A 302 28.13 1.39 4.45
C VAL A 302 27.07 0.83 5.37
N LEU A 303 27.39 -0.19 6.19
CA LEU A 303 26.45 -0.78 7.14
C LEU A 303 25.97 0.24 8.19
N ALA A 304 26.86 1.07 8.73
CA ALA A 304 26.51 2.09 9.70
C ALA A 304 25.53 3.13 9.11
N ARG A 305 25.82 3.63 7.89
CA ARG A 305 24.92 4.56 7.18
C ARG A 305 23.56 3.93 6.86
N ALA A 306 23.57 2.68 6.39
CA ALA A 306 22.34 1.94 6.12
C ALA A 306 21.48 1.81 7.37
N LYS A 307 22.07 1.41 8.50
CA LYS A 307 21.36 1.26 9.78
C LYS A 307 20.76 2.59 10.25
N ALA A 308 21.51 3.69 10.21
CA ALA A 308 21.00 5.01 10.59
C ALA A 308 19.81 5.44 9.73
N ARG A 309 19.87 5.23 8.41
CA ARG A 309 18.78 5.57 7.46
C ARG A 309 17.53 4.72 7.70
N ILE A 310 17.67 3.43 8.01
CA ILE A 310 16.55 2.55 8.36
C ILE A 310 15.81 3.08 9.58
N GLU A 311 16.54 3.45 10.66
CA GLU A 311 15.91 3.98 11.86
C GLU A 311 15.25 5.34 11.64
N ALA A 312 15.87 6.23 10.86
CA ALA A 312 15.29 7.53 10.53
C ALA A 312 13.96 7.37 9.74
N VAL A 313 13.93 6.51 8.73
CA VAL A 313 12.73 6.24 7.94
C VAL A 313 11.64 5.59 8.81
N ARG A 314 12.02 4.67 9.74
CA ARG A 314 11.06 4.04 10.65
C ARG A 314 10.34 5.07 11.52
N LEU A 315 11.07 5.95 12.19
CA LEU A 315 10.49 6.99 13.05
C LEU A 315 9.60 7.94 12.26
N LEU A 316 10.04 8.35 11.07
CA LEU A 316 9.25 9.18 10.17
C LEU A 316 7.96 8.48 9.74
N SER A 317 8.02 7.19 9.40
CA SER A 317 6.85 6.40 8.99
C SER A 317 5.85 6.22 10.14
N TRP A 318 6.32 5.98 11.35
CA TRP A 318 5.46 5.92 12.54
C TRP A 318 4.73 7.25 12.77
N ARG A 319 5.46 8.37 12.70
CA ARG A 319 4.87 9.71 12.83
C ARG A 319 3.84 9.98 11.73
N ALA A 320 4.13 9.58 10.50
CA ALA A 320 3.24 9.82 9.36
C ALA A 320 1.95 9.01 9.46
N LEU A 321 2.02 7.72 9.82
CA LEU A 321 0.83 6.87 10.01
C LEU A 321 0.00 7.32 11.20
N ASP A 322 0.63 7.70 12.30
CA ASP A 322 -0.07 8.23 13.47
C ASP A 322 -0.81 9.53 13.14
N ALA A 323 -0.15 10.45 12.43
CA ALA A 323 -0.77 11.68 11.96
C ALA A 323 -1.94 11.45 11.00
N ALA A 324 -1.79 10.48 10.08
CA ALA A 324 -2.82 10.15 9.10
C ALA A 324 -4.09 9.56 9.77
N LEU A 325 -3.93 8.74 10.81
CA LEU A 325 -5.04 8.07 11.50
C LEU A 325 -5.65 8.90 12.64
N SER A 326 -4.88 9.80 13.24
CA SER A 326 -5.37 10.69 14.32
C SER A 326 -6.11 11.93 13.82
N GLY A 327 -6.13 12.16 12.50
CA GLY A 327 -6.71 13.38 11.92
C GLY A 327 -5.86 14.63 12.16
N ASP A 328 -4.55 14.46 12.33
CA ASP A 328 -3.61 15.59 12.44
C ASP A 328 -3.72 16.49 11.19
N PRO A 329 -3.90 17.81 11.32
CA PRO A 329 -4.02 18.72 10.19
C PRO A 329 -2.81 18.72 9.26
N HIS A 330 -1.65 18.26 9.74
CA HIS A 330 -0.42 18.08 8.97
C HIS A 330 -0.21 16.66 8.46
N GLY A 331 -1.22 15.78 8.58
CA GLY A 331 -1.14 14.36 8.18
C GLY A 331 -0.69 14.17 6.72
N LEU A 332 -1.17 15.03 5.80
CA LEU A 332 -0.74 15.01 4.40
C LEU A 332 0.77 15.28 4.26
N GLU A 333 1.29 16.28 4.93
CA GLU A 333 2.72 16.64 4.86
C GLU A 333 3.60 15.50 5.38
N TRP A 334 3.26 14.93 6.54
CA TRP A 334 3.96 13.78 7.09
C TRP A 334 3.91 12.56 6.16
N ALA A 335 2.75 12.29 5.55
CA ALA A 335 2.59 11.21 4.60
C ALA A 335 3.46 11.40 3.34
N LEU A 336 3.53 12.63 2.81
CA LEU A 336 4.38 12.97 1.67
C LEU A 336 5.86 12.77 1.99
N HIS A 337 6.31 13.19 3.18
CA HIS A 337 7.69 12.99 3.64
C HIS A 337 8.01 11.50 3.78
N ALA A 338 7.18 10.71 4.47
CA ALA A 338 7.42 9.28 4.68
C ALA A 338 7.43 8.52 3.35
N LYS A 339 6.49 8.85 2.44
CA LYS A 339 6.39 8.23 1.11
C LYS A 339 7.63 8.51 0.26
N THR A 340 8.00 9.78 0.10
CA THR A 340 9.06 10.16 -0.82
C THR A 340 10.44 9.79 -0.28
N LEU A 341 10.76 10.21 0.94
CA LEU A 341 12.05 9.89 1.55
C LEU A 341 12.22 8.39 1.78
N GLY A 342 11.19 7.71 2.31
CA GLY A 342 11.27 6.28 2.63
C GLY A 342 11.51 5.43 1.39
N SER A 343 10.74 5.65 0.33
CA SER A 343 10.84 4.87 -0.89
C SER A 343 12.15 5.12 -1.66
N ASP A 344 12.59 6.38 -1.79
CA ASP A 344 13.86 6.70 -2.43
C ASP A 344 15.04 6.11 -1.61
N THR A 345 14.99 6.25 -0.28
CA THR A 345 16.00 5.68 0.64
C THR A 345 16.10 4.16 0.53
N ALA A 346 14.98 3.45 0.37
CA ALA A 346 15.01 1.99 0.26
C ALA A 346 15.80 1.51 -0.95
N VAL A 347 15.59 2.13 -2.11
CA VAL A 347 16.33 1.79 -3.33
C VAL A 347 17.83 2.03 -3.13
N GLU A 348 18.21 3.18 -2.58
CA GLU A 348 19.61 3.53 -2.36
C GLU A 348 20.29 2.60 -1.34
N VAL A 349 19.66 2.39 -0.17
CA VAL A 349 20.22 1.55 0.90
C VAL A 349 20.39 0.11 0.44
N ILE A 350 19.38 -0.47 -0.23
CA ILE A 350 19.48 -1.86 -0.66
C ILE A 350 20.52 -2.01 -1.77
N ASN A 351 20.63 -1.04 -2.67
CA ASN A 351 21.70 -1.03 -3.68
C ASN A 351 23.10 -0.95 -3.03
N ASP A 352 23.27 -0.12 -1.99
CA ASP A 352 24.54 -0.05 -1.23
C ASP A 352 24.85 -1.39 -0.56
N LEU A 353 23.86 -2.09 -0.01
CA LEU A 353 24.01 -3.41 0.61
C LEU A 353 24.36 -4.50 -0.42
N VAL A 354 23.86 -4.39 -1.65
CA VAL A 354 24.28 -5.26 -2.77
C VAL A 354 25.78 -5.09 -3.03
N GLN A 355 26.33 -3.86 -2.96
CA GLN A 355 27.77 -3.61 -3.10
C GLN A 355 28.60 -4.25 -1.97
N VAL A 356 28.08 -4.28 -0.74
CA VAL A 356 28.74 -4.96 0.40
C VAL A 356 28.87 -6.47 0.14
N VAL A 357 27.84 -7.11 -0.37
CA VAL A 357 27.86 -8.56 -0.68
C VAL A 357 28.62 -8.84 -1.96
N GLY A 358 28.60 -7.92 -2.94
CA GLY A 358 29.29 -8.05 -4.22
C GLY A 358 28.57 -9.04 -5.16
N VAL A 359 29.35 -9.69 -6.06
CA VAL A 359 28.79 -10.52 -7.15
C VAL A 359 27.87 -11.65 -6.67
N SER A 360 28.05 -12.16 -5.45
CA SER A 360 27.15 -13.18 -4.89
C SER A 360 25.72 -12.69 -4.73
N ALA A 361 25.50 -11.40 -4.53
CA ALA A 361 24.15 -10.83 -4.46
C ALA A 361 23.41 -10.89 -5.80
N TYR A 362 24.12 -11.06 -6.91
CA TYR A 362 23.56 -11.10 -8.27
C TYR A 362 23.07 -12.50 -8.68
N ASP A 363 23.33 -13.51 -7.83
CA ASP A 363 22.77 -14.83 -7.99
C ASP A 363 21.28 -14.83 -7.58
N THR A 364 20.41 -15.43 -8.40
CA THR A 364 18.97 -15.53 -8.13
C THR A 364 18.64 -16.34 -6.87
N ASP A 365 19.55 -17.26 -6.47
CA ASP A 365 19.39 -18.03 -5.24
C ASP A 365 19.83 -17.25 -3.99
N PHE A 366 20.57 -16.14 -4.16
CA PHE A 366 20.92 -15.27 -3.05
C PHE A 366 19.81 -14.26 -2.79
N PRO A 367 19.27 -14.16 -1.57
CA PRO A 367 17.96 -13.51 -1.33
C PRO A 367 18.00 -11.97 -1.36
N LEU A 368 19.13 -11.31 -1.63
CA LEU A 368 19.27 -9.86 -1.45
C LEU A 368 18.64 -9.03 -2.59
N VAL A 369 18.93 -9.38 -3.85
CA VAL A 369 18.47 -8.59 -5.02
C VAL A 369 16.94 -8.57 -5.14
N ARG A 370 16.24 -9.58 -4.66
CA ARG A 370 14.76 -9.56 -4.65
C ARG A 370 14.19 -8.37 -3.87
N HIS A 371 14.81 -7.99 -2.75
CA HIS A 371 14.40 -6.82 -1.98
C HIS A 371 14.65 -5.50 -2.73
N LEU A 372 15.64 -5.46 -3.62
CA LEU A 372 15.83 -4.33 -4.52
C LEU A 372 14.68 -4.24 -5.54
N TYR A 373 14.24 -5.36 -6.12
CA TYR A 373 13.08 -5.37 -7.02
C TYR A 373 11.78 -4.95 -6.33
N GLU A 374 11.59 -5.35 -5.08
CA GLU A 374 10.47 -4.87 -4.25
C GLU A 374 10.58 -3.35 -4.01
N ALA A 375 11.77 -2.88 -3.63
CA ALA A 375 12.02 -1.46 -3.35
C ALA A 375 11.81 -0.56 -4.58
N LEU A 376 12.14 -1.03 -5.80
CA LEU A 376 11.91 -0.29 -7.04
C LEU A 376 10.42 0.03 -7.31
N ALA A 377 9.50 -0.74 -6.73
CA ALA A 377 8.07 -0.46 -6.82
C ALA A 377 7.66 0.76 -5.95
N TYR A 378 8.26 0.95 -4.80
CA TYR A 378 7.81 1.92 -3.80
C TYR A 378 7.82 3.38 -4.28
N PRO A 379 8.78 3.88 -5.07
CA PRO A 379 8.73 5.24 -5.62
C PRO A 379 7.61 5.45 -6.66
N VAL A 380 7.06 4.38 -7.25
CA VAL A 380 6.11 4.48 -8.38
C VAL A 380 4.67 4.09 -8.02
N ILE A 381 4.46 3.23 -7.02
CA ILE A 381 3.11 2.88 -6.51
C ILE A 381 2.57 3.97 -5.57
N GLU A 382 1.29 3.91 -5.22
CA GLU A 382 0.62 4.86 -4.29
C GLU A 382 0.87 6.33 -4.64
N GLY A 383 0.80 6.65 -5.93
CA GLY A 383 1.17 7.95 -6.48
C GLY A 383 2.69 8.13 -6.60
N SER A 384 3.19 8.15 -7.84
CA SER A 384 4.63 8.23 -8.08
C SER A 384 5.27 9.47 -7.45
N ASN A 385 6.50 9.33 -6.93
CA ASN A 385 7.22 10.42 -6.28
C ASN A 385 7.37 11.63 -7.20
N ILE A 386 7.77 11.43 -8.46
CA ILE A 386 7.99 12.51 -9.43
C ILE A 386 6.65 13.06 -9.96
N GLY A 387 5.77 12.18 -10.43
CA GLY A 387 4.55 12.57 -11.14
C GLY A 387 3.44 13.12 -10.25
N VAL A 388 3.40 12.71 -8.98
CA VAL A 388 2.30 13.03 -8.05
C VAL A 388 2.78 13.66 -6.76
N ARG A 389 3.64 12.96 -5.99
CA ARG A 389 3.91 13.35 -4.60
C ARG A 389 4.70 14.64 -4.47
N ARG A 390 5.72 14.86 -5.31
CA ARG A 390 6.48 16.12 -5.32
C ARG A 390 5.63 17.30 -5.77
N ARG A 391 4.65 17.08 -6.69
CA ARG A 391 3.67 18.10 -7.06
C ARG A 391 2.72 18.46 -5.91
N GLN A 392 2.30 17.46 -5.14
CA GLN A 392 1.48 17.72 -3.95
C GLN A 392 2.26 18.51 -2.89
N MET A 393 3.55 18.20 -2.69
CA MET A 393 4.41 18.98 -1.80
C MET A 393 4.58 20.42 -2.29
N GLN A 394 4.81 20.62 -3.58
CA GLN A 394 4.86 21.97 -4.16
C GLN A 394 3.56 22.74 -3.93
N ALA A 395 2.40 22.10 -4.16
CA ALA A 395 1.10 22.73 -3.92
C ALA A 395 0.92 23.10 -2.45
N LEU A 396 1.35 22.24 -1.52
CA LEU A 396 1.32 22.54 -0.09
C LEU A 396 2.16 23.76 0.26
N PHE A 397 3.39 23.85 -0.25
CA PHE A 397 4.29 24.99 -0.01
C PHE A 397 3.75 26.33 -0.53
N THR A 398 2.88 26.29 -1.54
CA THR A 398 2.27 27.49 -2.13
C THR A 398 0.85 27.77 -1.60
N THR A 399 0.38 27.01 -0.61
CA THR A 399 -0.90 27.27 0.05
C THR A 399 -0.79 28.50 0.94
N ASP A 400 -1.78 29.40 0.86
CA ASP A 400 -1.84 30.58 1.72
C ASP A 400 -1.80 30.17 3.20
N GLY A 401 -0.91 30.85 3.96
CA GLY A 401 -0.72 30.56 5.38
C GLY A 401 0.14 29.32 5.70
N TYR A 402 0.76 28.67 4.70
CA TYR A 402 1.72 27.59 4.98
C TYR A 402 2.89 28.10 5.84
N HIS A 403 3.18 27.39 6.92
CA HIS A 403 4.31 27.68 7.79
C HIS A 403 5.26 26.48 7.88
N PRO A 404 6.55 26.63 7.50
CA PRO A 404 7.48 25.48 7.37
C PRO A 404 7.70 24.67 8.67
N LEU A 405 7.46 25.27 9.83
CA LEU A 405 7.68 24.63 11.13
C LEU A 405 6.37 24.13 11.79
N ALA A 406 5.21 24.36 11.18
CA ALA A 406 3.92 24.03 11.79
C ALA A 406 3.76 22.51 11.98
N ALA A 407 4.13 21.71 10.99
CA ALA A 407 4.03 20.24 11.07
C ALA A 407 4.87 19.63 12.20
N SER A 408 5.99 20.27 12.56
CA SER A 408 6.84 19.86 13.69
C SER A 408 6.39 20.42 15.04
N GLY A 409 5.37 21.28 15.08
CA GLY A 409 4.91 21.96 16.30
C GLY A 409 5.88 23.02 16.82
N MET A 410 6.71 23.56 15.95
CA MET A 410 7.74 24.58 16.28
C MET A 410 7.40 25.96 15.69
N ALA A 411 6.17 26.13 15.18
CA ALA A 411 5.67 27.40 14.65
C ALA A 411 5.26 28.37 15.77
#